data_861037c52197ef465eab30d4266c8619
#
_entry.id   861037c52197ef465eab30d4266c8619
#
_cell.length_a   1.000
_cell.length_b   1.000
_cell.length_c   1.000
_cell.angle_alpha   90.00
_cell.angle_beta   90.00
_cell.angle_gamma   90.00
#
_symmetry.space_group_name_H-M   'P 1'
#
loop_
_entity.id
_entity.type
_entity.pdbx_description
1 polymer ?
#
loop_
_entity_poly.entity_id
_entity_poly.type
_entity_poly.pdbx_seq_one_letter_code
_entity_poly.pdbx_strand_id
1 'polypeptide(L)'
;TALVYAMDRNGTARKHRHVIAHLQIASDEDIRLMGQYGIIASIQPYWFPQSEKDYGLEKPFLGERAEEEYKARTLEAMGVLITGASDSPVTPRPAPVLGIAMAGNRCQEKERLPVPAMIRAFTRNGAYQLFRERELGTIQRGFRADLVGYREAIWEQVNGDEIPAFLMLDGKIYLKN
;
A
#
# COMPACT_ATOMS: atom_id res chain seq x y z
N THR A 1 16.53 -6.59 10.12
CA THR A 1 17.36 -7.09 11.24
C THR A 1 17.70 -6.01 12.27
N ALA A 2 18.30 -4.83 11.88
CA ALA A 2 18.69 -3.79 12.84
C ALA A 2 17.49 -3.20 13.60
N LEU A 3 16.37 -2.93 12.93
CA LEU A 3 15.14 -2.41 13.56
C LEU A 3 14.61 -3.42 14.60
N VAL A 4 14.55 -4.71 14.26
CA VAL A 4 14.11 -5.77 15.17
C VAL A 4 14.98 -5.82 16.42
N TYR A 5 16.30 -5.78 16.27
CA TYR A 5 17.23 -5.71 17.40
C TYR A 5 16.96 -4.50 18.30
N ALA A 6 16.73 -3.32 17.72
CA ALA A 6 16.39 -2.12 18.48
C ALA A 6 15.04 -2.24 19.20
N MET A 7 14.05 -2.85 18.57
CA MET A 7 12.72 -3.09 19.15
C MET A 7 12.81 -4.03 20.36
N ASP A 8 13.56 -5.12 20.25
CA ASP A 8 13.77 -6.07 21.35
C ASP A 8 14.47 -5.39 22.53
N ARG A 9 15.54 -4.63 22.27
CA ARG A 9 16.30 -3.91 23.30
C ARG A 9 15.45 -2.88 24.05
N ASN A 10 14.49 -2.26 23.39
CA ASN A 10 13.64 -1.21 23.95
C ASN A 10 12.25 -1.69 24.38
N GLY A 11 11.93 -2.97 24.21
CA GLY A 11 10.61 -3.52 24.52
C GLY A 11 9.46 -2.88 23.74
N THR A 12 9.72 -2.45 22.50
CA THR A 12 8.78 -1.64 21.70
C THR A 12 8.04 -2.41 20.62
N ALA A 13 8.12 -3.75 20.63
CA ALA A 13 7.43 -4.58 19.64
C ALA A 13 5.93 -4.23 19.55
N ARG A 14 5.42 -4.08 18.33
CA ARG A 14 4.00 -3.84 17.95
C ARG A 14 3.36 -2.54 18.47
N LYS A 15 3.70 -2.02 19.64
CA LYS A 15 3.02 -0.84 20.24
C LYS A 15 3.21 0.45 19.43
N HIS A 16 4.37 0.61 18.80
CA HIS A 16 4.78 1.85 18.15
C HIS A 16 4.47 1.85 16.65
N ARG A 17 3.95 0.75 16.09
CA ARG A 17 3.58 0.63 14.67
C ARG A 17 4.71 1.14 13.77
N HIS A 18 5.91 0.59 13.96
CA HIS A 18 7.07 0.95 13.14
C HIS A 18 6.77 0.69 11.67
N VAL A 19 7.23 1.58 10.81
CA VAL A 19 6.96 1.56 9.37
C VAL A 19 8.28 1.50 8.62
N ILE A 20 8.34 0.65 7.60
CA ILE A 20 9.39 0.69 6.58
C ILE A 20 8.72 1.11 5.27
N ALA A 21 9.22 2.22 4.69
CA ALA A 21 8.74 2.72 3.41
C ALA A 21 9.46 2.07 2.24
N HIS A 22 8.84 2.11 1.07
CA HIS A 22 9.32 1.64 -0.23
C HIS A 22 9.45 0.13 -0.34
N LEU A 23 10.33 -0.51 0.42
CA LEU A 23 10.56 -1.96 0.39
C LEU A 23 10.80 -2.48 -1.04
N GLN A 24 11.58 -1.74 -1.82
CA GLN A 24 11.88 -2.10 -3.20
C GLN A 24 12.50 -3.50 -3.27
N ILE A 25 13.50 -3.75 -2.42
CA ILE A 25 14.08 -5.09 -2.27
C ILE A 25 14.09 -5.47 -0.79
N ALA A 26 13.50 -6.61 -0.49
CA ALA A 26 13.52 -7.21 0.84
C ALA A 26 13.71 -8.73 0.74
N SER A 27 14.52 -9.31 1.61
CA SER A 27 14.66 -10.76 1.70
C SER A 27 13.39 -11.37 2.34
N ASP A 28 13.10 -12.62 2.02
CA ASP A 28 11.97 -13.32 2.64
C ASP A 28 12.12 -13.41 4.16
N GLU A 29 13.36 -13.51 4.66
CA GLU A 29 13.64 -13.49 6.10
C GLU A 29 13.30 -12.14 6.73
N ASP A 30 13.65 -11.01 6.09
CA ASP A 30 13.28 -9.69 6.60
C ASP A 30 11.76 -9.50 6.57
N ILE A 31 11.08 -9.96 5.51
CA ILE A 31 9.60 -9.91 5.41
C ILE A 31 8.97 -10.75 6.54
N ARG A 32 9.49 -11.95 6.80
CA ARG A 32 9.02 -12.81 7.90
C ARG A 32 9.17 -12.10 9.25
N LEU A 33 10.31 -11.48 9.50
CA LEU A 33 10.54 -10.69 10.71
C LEU A 33 9.58 -9.51 10.81
N MET A 34 9.32 -8.79 9.73
CA MET A 34 8.33 -7.71 9.71
C MET A 34 6.94 -8.20 10.17
N GLY A 35 6.48 -9.34 9.66
CA GLY A 35 5.21 -9.94 10.08
C GLY A 35 5.20 -10.30 11.56
N GLN A 36 6.24 -10.95 12.06
CA GLN A 36 6.38 -11.34 13.47
C GLN A 36 6.37 -10.14 14.42
N TYR A 37 7.08 -9.08 14.08
CA TYR A 37 7.22 -7.88 14.91
C TYR A 37 6.13 -6.84 14.68
N GLY A 38 5.22 -7.07 13.72
CA GLY A 38 4.16 -6.13 13.37
C GLY A 38 4.67 -4.81 12.78
N ILE A 39 5.78 -4.89 12.05
CA ILE A 39 6.31 -3.76 11.28
C ILE A 39 5.45 -3.57 10.05
N ILE A 40 5.03 -2.34 9.79
CA ILE A 40 4.14 -1.98 8.69
C ILE A 40 4.96 -1.74 7.42
N ALA A 41 4.47 -2.23 6.28
CA ALA A 41 5.00 -1.95 4.97
C ALA A 41 4.24 -0.78 4.32
N SER A 42 4.89 0.37 4.12
CA SER A 42 4.32 1.48 3.35
C SER A 42 4.86 1.42 1.93
N ILE A 43 4.05 0.92 1.00
CA ILE A 43 4.46 0.67 -0.38
C ILE A 43 3.93 1.73 -1.35
N GLN A 44 4.67 1.94 -2.44
CA GLN A 44 4.31 2.84 -3.54
C GLN A 44 3.99 2.02 -4.79
N PRO A 45 2.75 1.54 -4.97
CA PRO A 45 2.41 0.66 -6.08
C PRO A 45 2.57 1.31 -7.46
N TYR A 46 2.62 2.65 -7.51
CA TYR A 46 2.91 3.41 -8.73
C TYR A 46 4.27 3.11 -9.34
N TRP A 47 5.20 2.57 -8.55
CA TRP A 47 6.57 2.25 -8.96
C TRP A 47 6.76 0.78 -9.32
N PHE A 48 5.73 -0.04 -9.13
CA PHE A 48 5.83 -1.45 -9.47
C PHE A 48 6.05 -1.62 -10.96
N PRO A 49 7.03 -2.44 -11.39
CA PRO A 49 7.24 -2.72 -12.80
C PRO A 49 5.98 -3.28 -13.46
N GLN A 50 5.59 -2.70 -14.58
CA GLN A 50 4.43 -3.13 -15.37
C GLN A 50 4.84 -3.87 -16.65
N SER A 51 6.10 -3.76 -17.05
CA SER A 51 6.64 -4.36 -18.26
C SER A 51 8.15 -4.60 -18.14
N GLU A 52 8.72 -5.34 -19.08
CA GLU A 52 10.18 -5.50 -19.18
C GLU A 52 10.93 -4.16 -19.35
N LYS A 53 10.28 -3.18 -19.98
CA LYS A 53 10.84 -1.84 -20.11
C LYS A 53 11.04 -1.16 -18.76
N ASP A 54 10.12 -1.35 -17.83
CA ASP A 54 10.20 -0.78 -16.48
C ASP A 54 11.37 -1.40 -15.72
N TYR A 55 11.59 -2.71 -15.85
CA TYR A 55 12.78 -3.39 -15.32
C TYR A 55 14.09 -2.89 -15.91
N GLY A 56 14.07 -2.38 -17.13
CA GLY A 56 15.25 -1.87 -17.81
C GLY A 56 15.93 -0.71 -17.09
N LEU A 57 15.27 -0.04 -16.18
CA LEU A 57 15.82 1.05 -15.38
C LEU A 57 16.71 0.53 -14.24
N GLU A 58 16.31 -0.52 -13.56
CA GLU A 58 16.99 -1.06 -12.37
C GLU A 58 17.87 -2.27 -12.67
N LYS A 59 17.49 -3.09 -13.63
CA LYS A 59 18.19 -4.34 -13.97
C LYS A 59 19.69 -4.19 -14.23
N PRO A 60 20.19 -3.13 -14.89
CA PRO A 60 21.64 -2.92 -15.07
C PRO A 60 22.41 -2.77 -13.74
N PHE A 61 21.74 -2.31 -12.67
CA PHE A 61 22.34 -2.09 -11.36
C PHE A 61 22.09 -3.24 -10.40
N LEU A 62 20.94 -3.88 -10.49
CA LEU A 62 20.48 -4.92 -9.57
C LEU A 62 20.78 -6.34 -10.08
N GLY A 63 21.00 -6.50 -11.40
CA GLY A 63 21.13 -7.83 -12.00
C GLY A 63 19.88 -8.67 -11.77
N GLU A 64 20.04 -9.93 -11.39
CA GLU A 64 18.93 -10.85 -11.11
C GLU A 64 18.05 -10.40 -9.94
N ARG A 65 18.56 -9.58 -9.03
CA ARG A 65 17.76 -9.05 -7.89
C ARG A 65 16.61 -8.15 -8.33
N ALA A 66 16.63 -7.61 -9.56
CA ALA A 66 15.48 -6.86 -10.09
C ALA A 66 14.20 -7.69 -10.17
N GLU A 67 14.33 -9.02 -10.31
CA GLU A 67 13.19 -9.95 -10.29
C GLU A 67 12.57 -10.10 -8.88
N GLU A 68 13.27 -9.66 -7.85
CA GLU A 68 12.87 -9.70 -6.45
C GLU A 68 12.25 -8.38 -5.93
N GLU A 69 12.05 -7.41 -6.81
CA GLU A 69 11.49 -6.13 -6.44
C GLU A 69 10.02 -6.22 -6.05
N TYR A 70 9.64 -5.42 -5.05
CA TYR A 70 8.26 -5.18 -4.63
C TYR A 70 7.45 -6.45 -4.38
N LYS A 71 7.88 -7.29 -3.46
CA LYS A 71 7.23 -8.54 -3.05
C LYS A 71 5.91 -8.30 -2.29
N ALA A 72 4.96 -7.65 -2.93
CA ALA A 72 3.76 -7.17 -2.27
C ALA A 72 2.83 -8.30 -1.81
N ARG A 73 2.66 -9.34 -2.63
CA ARG A 73 1.87 -10.52 -2.25
C ARG A 73 2.55 -11.34 -1.17
N THR A 74 3.88 -11.46 -1.26
CA THR A 74 4.70 -12.12 -0.23
C THR A 74 4.58 -11.41 1.12
N LEU A 75 4.62 -10.07 1.14
CA LEU A 75 4.37 -9.28 2.36
C LEU A 75 3.01 -9.62 2.99
N GLU A 76 1.94 -9.61 2.18
CA GLU A 76 0.59 -9.95 2.66
C GLU A 76 0.53 -11.38 3.20
N ALA A 77 1.08 -12.35 2.45
CA ALA A 77 1.08 -13.77 2.83
C ALA A 77 1.83 -14.04 4.14
N MET A 78 2.87 -13.28 4.44
CA MET A 78 3.62 -13.36 5.70
C MET A 78 3.02 -12.51 6.83
N GLY A 79 1.80 -11.98 6.66
CA GLY A 79 1.06 -11.27 7.69
C GLY A 79 1.56 -9.85 7.96
N VAL A 80 2.34 -9.27 7.06
CA VAL A 80 2.74 -7.86 7.14
C VAL A 80 1.55 -6.98 6.79
N LEU A 81 1.25 -6.01 7.65
CA LEU A 81 0.23 -5.01 7.34
C LEU A 81 0.77 -4.05 6.29
N ILE A 82 0.07 -3.97 5.16
CA ILE A 82 0.44 -3.12 4.03
C ILE A 82 -0.38 -1.83 4.06
N THR A 83 0.27 -0.69 3.83
CA THR A 83 -0.36 0.60 3.55
C THR A 83 0.08 1.12 2.20
N GLY A 84 -0.83 1.78 1.48
CA GLY A 84 -0.56 2.41 0.21
C GLY A 84 -0.17 3.87 0.38
N ALA A 85 0.86 4.30 -0.35
CA ALA A 85 1.32 5.68 -0.38
C ALA A 85 1.74 6.06 -1.80
N SER A 86 1.82 7.35 -2.11
CA SER A 86 2.23 7.84 -3.43
C SER A 86 3.66 8.35 -3.47
N ASP A 87 4.19 8.77 -2.34
CA ASP A 87 5.44 9.54 -2.26
C ASP A 87 5.42 10.78 -3.17
N SER A 88 4.27 11.49 -3.18
CA SER A 88 4.15 12.76 -3.93
C SER A 88 5.12 13.82 -3.35
N PRO A 89 5.82 14.58 -4.20
CA PRO A 89 5.62 14.77 -5.65
C PRO A 89 6.43 13.82 -6.56
N VAL A 90 7.13 12.82 -6.01
CA VAL A 90 7.88 11.83 -6.82
C VAL A 90 6.93 11.10 -7.78
N THR A 91 5.75 10.73 -7.32
CA THR A 91 4.68 10.22 -8.16
C THR A 91 3.87 11.37 -8.75
N PRO A 92 3.89 11.57 -10.08
CA PRO A 92 3.21 12.71 -10.71
C PRO A 92 1.68 12.68 -10.60
N ARG A 93 1.08 11.49 -10.61
CA ARG A 93 -0.36 11.25 -10.47
C ARG A 93 -0.63 10.39 -9.23
N PRO A 94 -0.80 11.02 -8.06
CA PRO A 94 -0.94 10.27 -6.79
C PRO A 94 -2.38 9.76 -6.55
N ALA A 95 -3.20 9.57 -7.59
CA ALA A 95 -4.57 9.09 -7.45
C ALA A 95 -4.59 7.65 -6.88
N PRO A 96 -5.27 7.39 -5.74
CA PRO A 96 -5.29 6.06 -5.13
C PRO A 96 -5.77 4.95 -6.06
N VAL A 97 -6.76 5.22 -6.91
CA VAL A 97 -7.26 4.23 -7.89
C VAL A 97 -6.18 3.77 -8.86
N LEU A 98 -5.27 4.67 -9.29
CA LEU A 98 -4.14 4.31 -10.12
C LEU A 98 -3.18 3.37 -9.38
N GLY A 99 -2.85 3.67 -8.13
CA GLY A 99 -2.00 2.79 -7.31
C GLY A 99 -2.64 1.41 -7.08
N ILE A 100 -3.95 1.35 -6.86
CA ILE A 100 -4.70 0.10 -6.72
C ILE A 100 -4.62 -0.72 -8.02
N ALA A 101 -4.86 -0.08 -9.18
CA ALA A 101 -4.78 -0.72 -10.49
C ALA A 101 -3.37 -1.26 -10.78
N MET A 102 -2.34 -0.47 -10.51
CA MET A 102 -0.95 -0.87 -10.77
C MET A 102 -0.51 -2.06 -9.91
N ALA A 103 -0.94 -2.14 -8.66
CA ALA A 103 -0.67 -3.30 -7.80
C ALA A 103 -1.32 -4.59 -8.30
N GLY A 104 -2.50 -4.49 -8.90
CA GLY A 104 -3.24 -5.63 -9.46
C GLY A 104 -2.78 -6.06 -10.85
N ASN A 105 -2.18 -5.14 -11.62
CA ASN A 105 -1.84 -5.35 -13.03
C ASN A 105 -0.34 -5.48 -13.30
N ARG A 106 0.49 -5.57 -12.26
CA ARG A 106 1.94 -5.71 -12.44
C ARG A 106 2.32 -6.98 -13.21
N CYS A 107 3.46 -6.95 -13.91
CA CYS A 107 3.91 -8.06 -14.76
C CYS A 107 4.23 -9.34 -13.97
N GLN A 108 4.75 -9.21 -12.76
CA GLN A 108 5.00 -10.37 -11.87
C GLN A 108 3.70 -10.85 -11.24
N GLU A 109 3.02 -11.76 -11.90
CA GLU A 109 1.70 -12.25 -11.48
C GLU A 109 1.67 -12.78 -10.04
N LYS A 110 2.72 -13.48 -9.61
CA LYS A 110 2.84 -14.04 -8.26
C LYS A 110 2.79 -12.97 -7.15
N GLU A 111 3.15 -11.74 -7.48
CA GLU A 111 3.20 -10.61 -6.53
C GLU A 111 2.04 -9.62 -6.70
N ARG A 112 1.06 -9.91 -7.55
CA ARG A 112 -0.15 -9.11 -7.68
C ARG A 112 -0.97 -9.13 -6.39
N LEU A 113 -1.44 -7.94 -5.99
CA LEU A 113 -2.38 -7.80 -4.88
C LEU A 113 -3.81 -7.66 -5.40
N PRO A 114 -4.78 -8.33 -4.80
CA PRO A 114 -6.17 -8.17 -5.18
C PRO A 114 -6.69 -6.76 -4.81
N VAL A 115 -7.59 -6.23 -5.64
CA VAL A 115 -8.18 -4.90 -5.46
C VAL A 115 -8.68 -4.65 -4.03
N PRO A 116 -9.43 -5.57 -3.40
CA PRO A 116 -9.87 -5.35 -2.01
C PRO A 116 -8.74 -5.20 -1.00
N ALA A 117 -7.60 -5.86 -1.20
CA ALA A 117 -6.44 -5.71 -0.32
C ALA A 117 -5.85 -4.30 -0.45
N MET A 118 -5.74 -3.79 -1.68
CA MET A 118 -5.24 -2.45 -1.95
C MET A 118 -6.21 -1.35 -1.49
N ILE A 119 -7.51 -1.56 -1.62
CA ILE A 119 -8.50 -0.63 -1.02
C ILE A 119 -8.28 -0.55 0.48
N ARG A 120 -8.11 -1.68 1.18
CA ARG A 120 -7.77 -1.66 2.61
C ARG A 120 -6.44 -0.95 2.90
N ALA A 121 -5.43 -1.13 2.05
CA ALA A 121 -4.13 -0.48 2.20
C ALA A 121 -4.22 1.05 2.15
N PHE A 122 -5.05 1.59 1.25
CA PHE A 122 -5.26 3.04 1.10
C PHE A 122 -6.32 3.63 2.05
N THR A 123 -7.02 2.81 2.84
CA THR A 123 -8.08 3.27 3.76
C THR A 123 -7.82 2.82 5.19
N ARG A 124 -8.37 1.67 5.59
CA ARG A 124 -8.33 1.14 6.96
C ARG A 124 -6.91 0.99 7.49
N ASN A 125 -6.01 0.42 6.68
CA ASN A 125 -4.64 0.18 7.12
C ASN A 125 -3.86 1.50 7.26
N GLY A 126 -4.08 2.46 6.36
CA GLY A 126 -3.54 3.81 6.47
C GLY A 126 -4.00 4.51 7.75
N ALA A 127 -5.30 4.43 8.07
CA ALA A 127 -5.84 4.95 9.32
C ALA A 127 -5.17 4.29 10.54
N TYR A 128 -4.98 2.96 10.50
CA TYR A 128 -4.27 2.23 11.56
C TYR A 128 -2.83 2.70 11.70
N GLN A 129 -2.08 2.86 10.62
CA GLN A 129 -0.69 3.38 10.66
C GLN A 129 -0.60 4.74 11.37
N LEU A 130 -1.61 5.59 11.16
CA LEU A 130 -1.70 6.94 11.73
C LEU A 130 -2.33 6.99 13.13
N PHE A 131 -2.63 5.87 13.76
CA PHE A 131 -3.34 5.77 15.05
C PHE A 131 -4.74 6.40 15.03
N ARG A 132 -5.40 6.41 13.85
CA ARG A 132 -6.72 6.99 13.63
C ARG A 132 -7.80 5.99 13.24
N GLU A 133 -7.58 4.71 13.44
CA GLU A 133 -8.50 3.62 13.08
C GLU A 133 -9.82 3.62 13.85
N ARG A 134 -9.95 4.47 14.88
CA ARG A 134 -11.19 4.63 15.66
C ARG A 134 -12.11 5.71 15.08
N GLU A 135 -11.67 6.44 14.08
CA GLU A 135 -12.43 7.55 13.49
C GLU A 135 -12.37 7.61 11.96
N LEU A 136 -11.40 6.91 11.32
CA LEU A 136 -11.13 6.95 9.89
C LEU A 136 -10.95 5.55 9.29
N GLY A 137 -11.02 5.48 7.97
CA GLY A 137 -10.62 4.31 7.17
C GLY A 137 -11.68 3.23 7.03
N THR A 138 -12.84 3.40 7.66
CA THR A 138 -13.95 2.44 7.61
C THR A 138 -15.27 3.19 7.57
N ILE A 139 -16.24 2.71 6.80
CA ILE A 139 -17.62 3.24 6.80
C ILE A 139 -18.35 2.61 7.98
N GLN A 140 -18.43 3.38 9.05
CA GLN A 140 -19.06 2.95 10.30
C GLN A 140 -19.72 4.13 11.01
N ARG A 141 -20.81 3.88 11.73
CA ARG A 141 -21.48 4.91 12.55
C ARG A 141 -20.52 5.50 13.59
N GLY A 142 -20.44 6.81 13.66
CA GLY A 142 -19.53 7.55 14.54
C GLY A 142 -18.17 7.86 13.95
N PHE A 143 -17.85 7.33 12.78
CA PHE A 143 -16.63 7.68 12.04
C PHE A 143 -16.83 8.96 11.25
N ARG A 144 -15.74 9.64 10.93
CA ARG A 144 -15.77 10.82 10.06
C ARG A 144 -16.23 10.41 8.66
N ALA A 145 -17.05 11.25 8.07
CA ALA A 145 -17.55 11.05 6.72
C ALA A 145 -16.54 11.58 5.68
N ASP A 146 -15.38 10.90 5.58
CA ASP A 146 -14.38 11.09 4.54
C ASP A 146 -14.61 9.96 3.51
N LEU A 147 -15.35 10.28 2.45
CA LEU A 147 -15.88 9.29 1.51
C LEU A 147 -15.55 9.67 0.07
N VAL A 148 -15.25 8.66 -0.72
CA VAL A 148 -15.21 8.77 -2.18
C VAL A 148 -16.15 7.73 -2.78
N GLY A 149 -16.99 8.16 -3.72
CA GLY A 149 -17.90 7.26 -4.43
C GLY A 149 -17.57 7.21 -5.92
N TYR A 150 -17.64 6.05 -6.49
CA TYR A 150 -17.48 5.77 -7.92
C TYR A 150 -18.79 5.23 -8.47
N ARG A 151 -19.06 5.41 -9.78
CA ARG A 151 -20.25 4.87 -10.44
C ARG A 151 -20.12 3.37 -10.66
N GLU A 152 -18.88 2.93 -10.94
CA GLU A 152 -18.53 1.53 -11.20
C GLU A 152 -18.09 0.82 -9.92
N ALA A 153 -18.22 -0.50 -9.92
CA ALA A 153 -17.81 -1.36 -8.80
C ALA A 153 -16.29 -1.57 -8.77
N ILE A 154 -15.54 -0.60 -8.28
CA ILE A 154 -14.06 -0.63 -8.28
C ILE A 154 -13.45 -1.76 -7.46
N TRP A 155 -14.21 -2.44 -6.60
CA TRP A 155 -13.70 -3.59 -5.82
C TRP A 155 -13.55 -4.88 -6.62
N GLU A 156 -14.19 -4.96 -7.81
CA GLU A 156 -14.07 -6.09 -8.72
C GLU A 156 -12.93 -5.87 -9.72
N GLN A 157 -12.89 -4.68 -10.29
CA GLN A 157 -11.90 -4.28 -11.27
C GLN A 157 -11.64 -2.79 -11.18
N VAL A 158 -10.41 -2.38 -11.38
CA VAL A 158 -9.98 -0.98 -11.43
C VAL A 158 -8.92 -0.82 -12.51
N ASN A 159 -9.04 0.24 -13.32
CA ASN A 159 -8.14 0.53 -14.44
C ASN A 159 -7.16 1.67 -14.13
N GLY A 160 -7.46 2.48 -13.10
CA GLY A 160 -6.63 3.58 -12.65
C GLY A 160 -7.02 4.96 -13.17
N ASP A 161 -8.02 5.02 -14.06
CA ASP A 161 -8.54 6.27 -14.64
C ASP A 161 -9.96 6.61 -14.16
N GLU A 162 -10.47 5.87 -13.18
CA GLU A 162 -11.81 6.09 -12.63
C GLU A 162 -11.93 7.48 -12.01
N ILE A 163 -12.97 8.19 -12.43
CA ILE A 163 -13.30 9.53 -11.91
C ILE A 163 -14.31 9.39 -10.78
N PRO A 164 -14.05 9.98 -9.61
CA PRO A 164 -15.02 9.97 -8.52
C PRO A 164 -16.36 10.59 -8.94
N ALA A 165 -17.46 9.91 -8.64
CA ALA A 165 -18.79 10.45 -8.79
C ALA A 165 -19.12 11.48 -7.69
N PHE A 166 -18.56 11.24 -6.47
CA PHE A 166 -18.59 12.24 -5.42
C PHE A 166 -17.36 12.14 -4.51
N LEU A 167 -17.03 13.24 -3.86
CA LEU A 167 -16.01 13.35 -2.83
C LEU A 167 -16.61 14.10 -1.64
N MET A 168 -16.46 13.51 -0.46
CA MET A 168 -16.88 14.11 0.81
C MET A 168 -15.71 14.09 1.79
N LEU A 169 -15.47 15.19 2.47
CA LEU A 169 -14.49 15.33 3.54
C LEU A 169 -15.19 15.93 4.76
N ASP A 170 -15.07 15.27 5.88
CA ASP A 170 -15.68 15.70 7.15
C ASP A 170 -17.19 16.02 7.02
N GLY A 171 -17.89 15.20 6.23
CA GLY A 171 -19.31 15.37 5.95
C GLY A 171 -19.68 16.47 4.93
N LYS A 172 -18.70 17.19 4.37
CA LYS A 172 -18.93 18.23 3.35
C LYS A 172 -18.62 17.68 1.96
N ILE A 173 -19.56 17.89 1.03
CA ILE A 173 -19.39 17.47 -0.37
C ILE A 173 -18.55 18.50 -1.12
N TYR A 174 -17.45 18.04 -1.73
CA TYR A 174 -16.54 18.86 -2.54
C TYR A 174 -16.69 18.60 -4.04
N LEU A 175 -17.10 17.41 -4.42
CA LEU A 175 -17.33 17.01 -5.81
C LEU A 175 -18.64 16.21 -5.87
N LYS A 176 -19.47 16.54 -6.86
CA LYS A 176 -20.68 15.78 -7.22
C LYS A 176 -20.85 15.86 -8.73
N ASN A 177 -20.59 14.76 -9.46
CA ASN A 177 -20.73 14.60 -10.91
C ASN A 177 -21.95 13.77 -11.26
#